data_5797e3ac6d7ec58c63df84d2f61d873e
#
_entry.id   5797e3ac6d7ec58c63df84d2f61d873e
#
_cell.length_a   1.000
_cell.length_b   1.000
_cell.length_c   1.000
_cell.angle_alpha   90.00
_cell.angle_beta   90.00
_cell.angle_gamma   90.00
#
_symmetry.space_group_name_H-M   'P 1'
#
loop_
_entity.id
_entity.type
_entity.pdbx_description
1 polymer ?
#
loop_
_entity_poly.entity_id
_entity_poly.type
_entity_poly.pdbx_seq_one_letter_code
_entity_poly.pdbx_strand_id
1 'polypeptide(L)'
;MLIISLVALQQFSAAQEKLRVVLAGLSHDHVNPVLGKNQSGLINIVGIVEPDKALCEKKKHEYQLADAVFYKDLKSVLQKEHPDLVMVYNSPSEHLGVAEKCLPLHIPVMFEKPLAFSYADALKMKALSEKYNTKIFTNYPSVWYSSFIELLKRANEAGTIGKMVMRGGHRGPVEVGCSKEFSGWLTDSVKNGGGALIDFGCYGAAVMTALMDGKAPLSVYAETKHVKPKIYPRADDVATIVIEYPGATGITEASWDWPYTIMDVELYGKEGYLHASQFNTPQLQSKKDGEIKPVEISTPQYKDEVEYLTAVLKDGAPDDNKLLSLERNLVVVRILDAARKSAKEGRKIGIQKKGD
;
A
#
# COMPACT_ATOMS: atom_id res chain seq x y z
N MET A 1 -19.11 -26.99 -60.21
CA MET A 1 -19.85 -26.29 -59.14
C MET A 1 -19.27 -26.78 -57.83
N LEU A 2 -18.32 -26.01 -57.25
CA LEU A 2 -17.72 -26.33 -55.98
C LEU A 2 -18.49 -25.55 -54.91
N ILE A 3 -19.09 -26.26 -53.98
CA ILE A 3 -19.75 -25.67 -52.81
C ILE A 3 -18.68 -25.53 -51.74
N ILE A 4 -18.27 -24.28 -51.44
CA ILE A 4 -17.39 -23.95 -50.31
C ILE A 4 -18.31 -23.74 -49.12
N SER A 5 -18.33 -24.71 -48.20
CA SER A 5 -19.00 -24.57 -46.90
C SER A 5 -18.17 -23.65 -46.00
N LEU A 6 -18.64 -22.44 -45.73
CA LEU A 6 -18.11 -21.53 -44.73
C LEU A 6 -18.51 -22.07 -43.34
N VAL A 7 -17.59 -22.69 -42.64
CA VAL A 7 -17.75 -22.98 -41.20
C VAL A 7 -17.42 -21.70 -40.44
N ALA A 8 -18.45 -21.01 -39.99
CA ALA A 8 -18.31 -19.88 -39.06
C ALA A 8 -17.89 -20.43 -37.69
N LEU A 9 -16.61 -20.28 -37.35
CA LEU A 9 -16.10 -20.45 -35.99
C LEU A 9 -16.68 -19.30 -35.13
N GLN A 10 -17.76 -19.58 -34.40
CA GLN A 10 -18.21 -18.74 -33.29
C GLN A 10 -17.12 -18.85 -32.19
N GLN A 11 -16.26 -17.85 -32.10
CA GLN A 11 -15.44 -17.64 -30.91
C GLN A 11 -16.42 -17.26 -29.78
N PHE A 12 -16.77 -18.24 -28.94
CA PHE A 12 -17.29 -17.97 -27.63
C PHE A 12 -16.18 -17.27 -26.84
N SER A 13 -16.25 -15.95 -26.74
CA SER A 13 -15.52 -15.21 -25.72
C SER A 13 -16.08 -15.70 -24.39
N ALA A 14 -15.37 -16.62 -23.73
CA ALA A 14 -15.67 -16.96 -22.36
C ALA A 14 -15.62 -15.64 -21.57
N ALA A 15 -16.72 -15.25 -20.94
CA ALA A 15 -16.76 -14.08 -20.09
C ALA A 15 -15.65 -14.27 -19.02
N GLN A 16 -14.71 -13.34 -18.98
CA GLN A 16 -13.58 -13.40 -18.04
C GLN A 16 -14.14 -13.60 -16.62
N GLU A 17 -13.68 -14.64 -15.94
CA GLU A 17 -14.17 -14.97 -14.60
C GLU A 17 -13.73 -13.87 -13.63
N LYS A 18 -14.71 -13.22 -12.98
CA LYS A 18 -14.45 -12.12 -12.05
C LYS A 18 -13.67 -12.60 -10.83
N LEU A 19 -12.74 -11.78 -10.36
CA LEU A 19 -12.03 -12.04 -9.12
C LEU A 19 -13.02 -12.11 -7.95
N ARG A 20 -13.06 -13.26 -7.26
CA ARG A 20 -13.90 -13.52 -6.09
C ARG A 20 -13.16 -13.05 -4.83
N VAL A 21 -13.70 -12.05 -4.16
CA VAL A 21 -13.01 -11.35 -3.07
C VAL A 21 -13.78 -11.47 -1.76
N VAL A 22 -13.05 -11.72 -0.67
CA VAL A 22 -13.55 -11.51 0.70
C VAL A 22 -12.88 -10.26 1.27
N LEU A 23 -13.69 -9.37 1.87
CA LEU A 23 -13.19 -8.19 2.58
C LEU A 23 -13.09 -8.50 4.08
N ALA A 24 -11.91 -8.32 4.65
CA ALA A 24 -11.65 -8.39 6.09
C ALA A 24 -11.52 -6.97 6.65
N GLY A 25 -12.60 -6.47 7.24
CA GLY A 25 -12.75 -5.10 7.72
C GLY A 25 -13.35 -4.15 6.68
N LEU A 26 -14.02 -3.11 7.18
CA LEU A 26 -14.59 -2.01 6.40
C LEU A 26 -14.17 -0.64 6.97
N SER A 27 -13.34 -0.65 8.00
CA SER A 27 -13.02 0.57 8.75
C SER A 27 -11.96 1.45 8.10
N HIS A 28 -11.20 0.97 7.12
CA HIS A 28 -10.25 1.76 6.33
C HIS A 28 -10.97 2.37 5.11
N ASP A 29 -10.88 3.69 4.93
CA ASP A 29 -11.61 4.39 3.84
C ASP A 29 -11.23 3.96 2.41
N HIS A 30 -10.06 3.34 2.23
CA HIS A 30 -9.66 2.76 0.92
C HIS A 30 -10.55 1.57 0.49
N VAL A 31 -11.40 1.02 1.35
CA VAL A 31 -12.40 0.02 0.96
C VAL A 31 -13.45 0.59 0.00
N ASN A 32 -13.73 1.90 0.07
CA ASN A 32 -14.81 2.51 -0.69
C ASN A 32 -14.67 2.35 -2.21
N PRO A 33 -13.50 2.59 -2.84
CA PRO A 33 -13.32 2.29 -4.26
C PRO A 33 -13.58 0.83 -4.63
N VAL A 34 -13.19 -0.12 -3.76
CA VAL A 34 -13.38 -1.56 -4.00
C VAL A 34 -14.84 -1.95 -3.94
N LEU A 35 -15.60 -1.40 -2.99
CA LEU A 35 -17.05 -1.57 -2.92
C LEU A 35 -17.73 -1.01 -4.18
N GLY A 36 -17.27 0.12 -4.70
CA GLY A 36 -17.74 0.68 -5.97
C GLY A 36 -17.44 -0.22 -7.19
N LYS A 37 -16.28 -0.89 -7.20
CA LYS A 37 -15.93 -1.85 -8.26
C LYS A 37 -16.82 -3.10 -8.23
N ASN A 38 -17.23 -3.57 -7.06
CA ASN A 38 -18.22 -4.64 -6.96
C ASN A 38 -19.57 -4.19 -7.53
N GLN A 39 -20.01 -2.99 -7.20
CA GLN A 39 -21.27 -2.43 -7.73
C GLN A 39 -21.24 -2.29 -9.26
N SER A 40 -20.10 -1.89 -9.85
CA SER A 40 -19.91 -1.83 -11.31
C SER A 40 -19.68 -3.20 -11.97
N GLY A 41 -19.56 -4.26 -11.17
CA GLY A 41 -19.39 -5.63 -11.65
C GLY A 41 -17.97 -6.00 -12.12
N LEU A 42 -16.95 -5.25 -11.73
CA LEU A 42 -15.55 -5.54 -12.05
C LEU A 42 -14.98 -6.69 -11.21
N ILE A 43 -15.46 -6.83 -9.96
CA ILE A 43 -15.14 -7.95 -9.06
C ILE A 43 -16.43 -8.56 -8.52
N ASN A 44 -16.31 -9.65 -7.78
CA ASN A 44 -17.39 -10.28 -7.04
C ASN A 44 -17.03 -10.38 -5.56
N ILE A 45 -17.58 -9.51 -4.72
CA ILE A 45 -17.43 -9.61 -3.27
C ILE A 45 -18.36 -10.72 -2.79
N VAL A 46 -17.75 -11.86 -2.43
CA VAL A 46 -18.46 -13.06 -1.96
C VAL A 46 -18.59 -13.11 -0.44
N GLY A 47 -17.87 -12.26 0.28
CA GLY A 47 -17.97 -12.17 1.72
C GLY A 47 -17.36 -10.91 2.31
N ILE A 48 -17.94 -10.45 3.41
CA ILE A 48 -17.48 -9.31 4.20
C ILE A 48 -17.50 -9.71 5.68
N VAL A 49 -16.40 -9.46 6.37
CA VAL A 49 -16.29 -9.68 7.81
C VAL A 49 -15.94 -8.34 8.47
N GLU A 50 -16.90 -7.76 9.17
CA GLU A 50 -16.76 -6.52 9.92
C GLU A 50 -17.49 -6.67 11.27
N PRO A 51 -16.81 -6.46 12.41
CA PRO A 51 -17.43 -6.59 13.71
C PRO A 51 -18.40 -5.45 14.07
N ASP A 52 -18.21 -4.26 13.48
CA ASP A 52 -19.10 -3.11 13.71
C ASP A 52 -20.37 -3.24 12.86
N LYS A 53 -21.46 -3.60 13.52
CA LYS A 53 -22.78 -3.75 12.87
C LYS A 53 -23.31 -2.45 12.28
N ALA A 54 -23.03 -1.30 12.92
CA ALA A 54 -23.49 -0.02 12.41
C ALA A 54 -22.76 0.34 11.11
N LEU A 55 -21.45 0.05 11.04
CA LEU A 55 -20.67 0.21 9.83
C LEU A 55 -21.14 -0.77 8.73
N CYS A 56 -21.47 -2.02 9.08
CA CYS A 56 -22.05 -2.98 8.12
C CYS A 56 -23.33 -2.43 7.49
N GLU A 57 -24.30 -1.98 8.30
CA GLU A 57 -25.56 -1.43 7.81
C GLU A 57 -25.36 -0.16 6.98
N LYS A 58 -24.47 0.74 7.40
CA LYS A 58 -24.09 1.92 6.62
C LYS A 58 -23.59 1.55 5.23
N LYS A 59 -22.58 0.64 5.15
CA LYS A 59 -21.97 0.23 3.87
C LYS A 59 -22.91 -0.60 3.02
N LYS A 60 -23.74 -1.44 3.63
CA LYS A 60 -24.79 -2.18 2.94
C LYS A 60 -25.75 -1.25 2.21
N HIS A 61 -26.23 -0.21 2.87
CA HIS A 61 -27.13 0.77 2.27
C HIS A 61 -26.41 1.62 1.21
N GLU A 62 -25.20 2.11 1.50
CA GLU A 62 -24.41 2.99 0.61
C GLU A 62 -24.07 2.30 -0.71
N TYR A 63 -23.70 1.01 -0.67
CA TYR A 63 -23.24 0.23 -1.83
C TYR A 63 -24.22 -0.85 -2.29
N GLN A 64 -25.46 -0.86 -1.77
CA GLN A 64 -26.52 -1.80 -2.14
C GLN A 64 -26.09 -3.27 -2.02
N LEU A 65 -25.37 -3.61 -0.91
CA LEU A 65 -24.86 -4.96 -0.68
C LEU A 65 -25.98 -5.87 -0.15
N ALA A 66 -25.98 -7.13 -0.58
CA ALA A 66 -26.92 -8.13 -0.08
C ALA A 66 -26.56 -8.58 1.35
N ASP A 67 -27.55 -8.91 2.17
CA ASP A 67 -27.32 -9.46 3.52
C ASP A 67 -26.45 -10.72 3.48
N ALA A 68 -26.59 -11.52 2.46
CA ALA A 68 -25.92 -12.80 2.30
C ALA A 68 -24.39 -12.70 2.22
N VAL A 69 -23.82 -11.52 1.91
CA VAL A 69 -22.36 -11.35 1.85
C VAL A 69 -21.73 -11.04 3.22
N PHE A 70 -22.52 -10.72 4.27
CA PHE A 70 -22.01 -10.42 5.60
C PHE A 70 -21.87 -11.68 6.45
N TYR A 71 -20.66 -11.93 6.94
CA TYR A 71 -20.32 -13.11 7.73
C TYR A 71 -19.88 -12.71 9.14
N LYS A 72 -20.14 -13.60 10.09
CA LYS A 72 -19.78 -13.38 11.51
C LYS A 72 -18.27 -13.37 11.72
N ASP A 73 -17.55 -14.21 11.01
CA ASP A 73 -16.11 -14.39 11.19
C ASP A 73 -15.43 -14.86 9.88
N LEU A 74 -14.13 -14.62 9.81
CA LEU A 74 -13.33 -14.90 8.62
C LEU A 74 -13.24 -16.41 8.32
N LYS A 75 -13.20 -17.27 9.35
CA LYS A 75 -13.09 -18.70 9.16
C LYS A 75 -14.31 -19.26 8.42
N SER A 76 -15.51 -18.87 8.83
CA SER A 76 -16.76 -19.36 8.23
C SER A 76 -16.89 -18.93 6.76
N VAL A 77 -16.54 -17.69 6.41
CA VAL A 77 -16.62 -17.25 5.01
C VAL A 77 -15.58 -17.93 4.13
N LEU A 78 -14.33 -18.09 4.60
CA LEU A 78 -13.27 -18.74 3.83
C LEU A 78 -13.61 -20.21 3.52
N GLN A 79 -14.19 -20.93 4.48
CA GLN A 79 -14.60 -22.33 4.30
C GLN A 79 -15.78 -22.50 3.35
N LYS A 80 -16.69 -21.51 3.30
CA LYS A 80 -17.90 -21.61 2.47
C LYS A 80 -17.65 -21.07 1.05
N GLU A 81 -17.00 -19.92 0.93
CA GLU A 81 -16.95 -19.18 -0.35
C GLU A 81 -15.72 -19.49 -1.20
N HIS A 82 -14.63 -20.02 -0.60
CA HIS A 82 -13.38 -20.31 -1.32
C HIS A 82 -12.97 -19.15 -2.24
N PRO A 83 -12.67 -17.94 -1.70
CA PRO A 83 -12.34 -16.77 -2.51
C PRO A 83 -10.98 -16.92 -3.19
N ASP A 84 -10.78 -16.17 -4.27
CA ASP A 84 -9.48 -16.04 -4.94
C ASP A 84 -8.50 -15.15 -4.16
N LEU A 85 -9.05 -14.21 -3.35
CA LEU A 85 -8.29 -13.20 -2.63
C LEU A 85 -9.04 -12.73 -1.38
N VAL A 86 -8.31 -12.48 -0.31
CA VAL A 86 -8.78 -11.66 0.82
C VAL A 86 -8.13 -10.28 0.74
N MET A 87 -8.93 -9.23 0.78
CA MET A 87 -8.46 -7.84 0.87
C MET A 87 -8.75 -7.30 2.26
N VAL A 88 -7.75 -6.69 2.89
CA VAL A 88 -7.77 -6.35 4.32
C VAL A 88 -7.84 -4.85 4.51
N TYR A 89 -8.92 -4.39 5.16
CA TYR A 89 -9.25 -2.98 5.39
C TYR A 89 -9.55 -2.68 6.87
N ASN A 90 -8.77 -3.30 7.75
CA ASN A 90 -8.77 -3.03 9.19
C ASN A 90 -7.43 -2.39 9.63
N SER A 91 -7.22 -2.25 10.95
CA SER A 91 -5.98 -1.66 11.48
C SER A 91 -4.77 -2.58 11.31
N PRO A 92 -3.55 -2.03 11.16
CA PRO A 92 -2.32 -2.83 11.03
C PRO A 92 -2.09 -3.83 12.17
N SER A 93 -2.61 -3.54 13.38
CA SER A 93 -2.53 -4.45 14.53
C SER A 93 -3.31 -5.77 14.35
N GLU A 94 -4.23 -5.83 13.38
CA GLU A 94 -5.07 -7.01 13.11
C GLU A 94 -4.55 -7.84 11.93
N HIS A 95 -3.61 -7.32 11.13
CA HIS A 95 -3.14 -7.93 9.88
C HIS A 95 -2.57 -9.34 10.09
N LEU A 96 -1.73 -9.56 11.12
CA LEU A 96 -1.19 -10.90 11.40
C LEU A 96 -2.31 -11.93 11.63
N GLY A 97 -3.34 -11.55 12.41
CA GLY A 97 -4.47 -12.46 12.68
C GLY A 97 -5.30 -12.83 11.45
N VAL A 98 -5.29 -11.99 10.41
CA VAL A 98 -5.89 -12.33 9.10
C VAL A 98 -4.97 -13.27 8.33
N ALA A 99 -3.66 -13.01 8.28
CA ALA A 99 -2.67 -13.88 7.64
C ALA A 99 -2.71 -15.30 8.20
N GLU A 100 -2.79 -15.45 9.52
CA GLU A 100 -2.87 -16.73 10.22
C GLU A 100 -4.10 -17.58 9.83
N LYS A 101 -5.18 -16.95 9.39
CA LYS A 101 -6.41 -17.63 8.96
C LYS A 101 -6.45 -17.95 7.47
N CYS A 102 -5.87 -17.10 6.63
CA CYS A 102 -5.96 -17.21 5.17
C CYS A 102 -4.84 -18.08 4.57
N LEU A 103 -3.58 -17.86 4.99
CA LEU A 103 -2.44 -18.50 4.36
C LEU A 103 -2.44 -20.03 4.49
N PRO A 104 -2.84 -20.64 5.64
CA PRO A 104 -2.98 -22.09 5.76
C PRO A 104 -4.02 -22.71 4.82
N LEU A 105 -4.94 -21.93 4.29
CA LEU A 105 -5.95 -22.34 3.31
C LEU A 105 -5.52 -22.06 1.86
N HIS A 106 -4.26 -21.66 1.65
CA HIS A 106 -3.71 -21.28 0.35
C HIS A 106 -4.48 -20.12 -0.33
N ILE A 107 -5.08 -19.22 0.47
CA ILE A 107 -5.79 -18.06 -0.04
C ILE A 107 -4.86 -16.85 0.03
N PRO A 108 -4.49 -16.25 -1.11
CA PRO A 108 -3.71 -15.02 -1.16
C PRO A 108 -4.35 -13.87 -0.39
N VAL A 109 -3.52 -12.98 0.16
CA VAL A 109 -4.01 -11.84 0.93
C VAL A 109 -3.36 -10.54 0.47
N MET A 110 -4.17 -9.51 0.25
CA MET A 110 -3.71 -8.15 0.08
C MET A 110 -4.01 -7.35 1.35
N PHE A 111 -2.99 -6.81 1.96
CA PHE A 111 -3.09 -5.91 3.10
C PHE A 111 -3.02 -4.45 2.66
N GLU A 112 -3.81 -3.58 3.28
CA GLU A 112 -3.53 -2.16 3.23
C GLU A 112 -2.21 -1.84 3.93
N LYS A 113 -1.62 -0.70 3.53
CA LYS A 113 -0.36 -0.21 4.10
C LYS A 113 -0.51 0.24 5.58
N PRO A 114 0.55 0.06 6.37
CA PRO A 114 1.71 -0.78 6.15
C PRO A 114 1.39 -2.27 6.30
N LEU A 115 2.22 -3.16 5.74
CA LEU A 115 2.04 -4.62 5.78
C LEU A 115 1.67 -5.17 7.17
N ALA A 116 2.33 -4.67 8.20
CA ALA A 116 2.15 -5.15 9.57
C ALA A 116 2.42 -4.04 10.60
N PHE A 117 1.89 -4.24 11.79
CA PHE A 117 2.11 -3.35 12.94
C PHE A 117 3.55 -3.29 13.39
N SER A 118 4.26 -4.43 13.37
CA SER A 118 5.66 -4.56 13.80
C SER A 118 6.46 -5.43 12.84
N TYR A 119 7.79 -5.26 12.86
CA TYR A 119 8.70 -6.14 12.10
C TYR A 119 8.63 -7.60 12.56
N ALA A 120 8.40 -7.83 13.87
CA ALA A 120 8.19 -9.18 14.39
C ALA A 120 6.95 -9.84 13.80
N ASP A 121 5.85 -9.10 13.63
CA ASP A 121 4.64 -9.63 12.98
C ASP A 121 4.86 -9.84 11.48
N ALA A 122 5.54 -8.92 10.80
CA ALA A 122 5.90 -9.08 9.39
C ALA A 122 6.75 -10.34 9.16
N LEU A 123 7.69 -10.68 10.06
CA LEU A 123 8.47 -11.91 9.98
C LEU A 123 7.62 -13.17 10.17
N LYS A 124 6.59 -13.13 11.06
CA LYS A 124 5.64 -14.24 11.19
C LYS A 124 4.80 -14.41 9.93
N MET A 125 4.33 -13.29 9.33
CA MET A 125 3.60 -13.32 8.07
C MET A 125 4.45 -13.90 6.95
N LYS A 126 5.75 -13.54 6.87
CA LYS A 126 6.72 -14.14 5.94
C LYS A 126 6.82 -15.65 6.15
N ALA A 127 7.03 -16.09 7.38
CA ALA A 127 7.14 -17.52 7.69
C ALA A 127 5.88 -18.33 7.32
N LEU A 128 4.70 -17.74 7.50
CA LEU A 128 3.43 -18.33 7.05
C LEU A 128 3.33 -18.39 5.52
N SER A 129 3.67 -17.30 4.83
CA SER A 129 3.68 -17.24 3.37
C SER A 129 4.60 -18.32 2.76
N GLU A 130 5.82 -18.45 3.28
CA GLU A 130 6.78 -19.48 2.86
C GLU A 130 6.29 -20.89 3.17
N LYS A 131 5.81 -21.12 4.41
CA LYS A 131 5.32 -22.44 4.86
C LYS A 131 4.18 -22.98 4.00
N TYR A 132 3.26 -22.10 3.61
CA TYR A 132 2.07 -22.49 2.86
C TYR A 132 2.16 -22.14 1.37
N ASN A 133 3.30 -21.63 0.91
CA ASN A 133 3.52 -21.18 -0.47
C ASN A 133 2.36 -20.30 -0.98
N THR A 134 1.98 -19.29 -0.17
CA THR A 134 0.81 -18.46 -0.43
C THR A 134 1.23 -16.99 -0.47
N LYS A 135 0.77 -16.26 -1.49
CA LYS A 135 1.17 -14.89 -1.75
C LYS A 135 0.58 -13.89 -0.74
N ILE A 136 1.40 -12.90 -0.38
CA ILE A 136 1.02 -11.69 0.34
C ILE A 136 1.36 -10.48 -0.52
N PHE A 137 0.41 -9.56 -0.63
CA PHE A 137 0.58 -8.26 -1.28
C PHE A 137 0.34 -7.15 -0.26
N THR A 138 0.99 -5.99 -0.45
CA THR A 138 0.73 -4.79 0.35
C THR A 138 0.33 -3.65 -0.57
N ASN A 139 -0.87 -3.11 -0.41
CA ASN A 139 -1.35 -2.03 -1.25
C ASN A 139 -0.88 -0.67 -0.74
N TYR A 140 -0.38 0.14 -1.66
CA TYR A 140 -0.14 1.56 -1.47
C TYR A 140 -0.83 2.32 -2.60
N PRO A 141 -1.77 3.23 -2.35
CA PRO A 141 -2.34 4.06 -3.42
C PRO A 141 -1.30 4.72 -4.30
N SER A 142 -0.15 5.11 -3.74
CA SER A 142 0.94 5.76 -4.47
C SER A 142 1.60 4.90 -5.56
N VAL A 143 1.48 3.55 -5.49
CA VAL A 143 2.05 2.69 -6.54
C VAL A 143 1.26 2.74 -7.83
N TRP A 144 0.05 3.30 -7.80
CA TRP A 144 -0.82 3.50 -8.95
C TRP A 144 -0.75 4.94 -9.49
N TYR A 145 0.03 5.83 -8.86
CA TYR A 145 0.23 7.18 -9.35
C TYR A 145 1.13 7.17 -10.58
N SER A 146 0.62 7.63 -11.69
CA SER A 146 1.33 7.61 -12.99
C SER A 146 2.67 8.32 -12.95
N SER A 147 2.78 9.44 -12.21
CA SER A 147 4.02 10.17 -12.02
C SER A 147 5.07 9.38 -11.23
N PHE A 148 4.64 8.61 -10.21
CA PHE A 148 5.54 7.77 -9.41
C PHE A 148 5.99 6.53 -10.18
N ILE A 149 5.08 5.90 -10.92
CA ILE A 149 5.40 4.79 -11.82
C ILE A 149 6.47 5.22 -12.82
N GLU A 150 6.27 6.38 -13.45
CA GLU A 150 7.20 6.89 -14.45
C GLU A 150 8.56 7.28 -13.84
N LEU A 151 8.57 7.88 -12.64
CA LEU A 151 9.82 8.14 -11.90
C LEU A 151 10.61 6.86 -11.63
N LEU A 152 9.94 5.80 -11.16
CA LEU A 152 10.58 4.52 -10.87
C LEU A 152 11.14 3.84 -12.14
N LYS A 153 10.43 3.92 -13.26
CA LYS A 153 10.91 3.43 -14.55
C LYS A 153 12.17 4.14 -15.01
N ARG A 154 12.26 5.46 -14.77
CA ARG A 154 13.36 6.32 -15.20
C ARG A 154 14.46 6.52 -14.16
N ALA A 155 14.36 5.90 -12.99
CA ALA A 155 15.30 6.13 -11.89
C ALA A 155 16.78 5.95 -12.31
N ASN A 156 17.06 5.04 -13.25
CA ASN A 156 18.39 4.80 -13.79
C ASN A 156 18.95 6.01 -14.58
N GLU A 157 18.10 6.91 -15.10
CA GLU A 157 18.54 8.12 -15.82
C GLU A 157 19.24 9.11 -14.88
N ALA A 158 18.97 9.02 -13.57
CA ALA A 158 19.67 9.84 -12.58
C ALA A 158 21.09 9.32 -12.26
N GLY A 159 21.45 8.10 -12.74
CA GLY A 159 22.70 7.46 -12.41
C GLY A 159 22.76 6.97 -10.97
N THR A 160 23.95 7.00 -10.36
CA THR A 160 24.11 6.57 -8.95
C THR A 160 23.34 7.51 -8.02
N ILE A 161 22.37 6.96 -7.31
CA ILE A 161 21.54 7.71 -6.37
C ILE A 161 22.38 8.16 -5.17
N GLY A 162 22.33 9.46 -4.87
CA GLY A 162 22.96 10.04 -3.68
C GLY A 162 21.96 10.51 -2.63
N LYS A 163 20.78 10.97 -3.06
CA LYS A 163 19.75 11.45 -2.15
C LYS A 163 18.35 11.19 -2.71
N MET A 164 17.42 10.91 -1.81
CA MET A 164 15.99 10.78 -2.08
C MET A 164 15.23 11.60 -1.04
N VAL A 165 14.20 12.33 -1.49
CA VAL A 165 13.29 13.06 -0.59
C VAL A 165 11.87 12.70 -0.96
N MET A 166 11.06 12.30 0.01
CA MET A 166 9.62 12.08 -0.17
C MET A 166 8.86 12.93 0.82
N ARG A 167 7.90 13.70 0.33
CA ARG A 167 6.96 14.48 1.14
C ARG A 167 5.57 13.90 0.98
N GLY A 168 4.95 13.53 2.08
CA GLY A 168 3.59 13.02 2.12
C GLY A 168 2.82 13.60 3.28
N GLY A 169 1.65 14.21 3.00
CA GLY A 169 0.86 14.78 4.07
C GLY A 169 -0.32 15.62 3.60
N HIS A 170 -1.10 16.04 4.57
CA HIS A 170 -2.28 16.90 4.41
C HIS A 170 -2.60 17.60 5.74
N ARG A 171 -3.77 18.26 5.85
CA ARG A 171 -4.19 18.97 7.07
C ARG A 171 -4.46 18.06 8.27
N GLY A 172 -4.54 16.76 8.10
CA GLY A 172 -4.85 15.75 9.10
C GLY A 172 -6.12 14.97 8.76
N PRO A 173 -6.23 13.69 9.19
CA PRO A 173 -7.33 12.81 8.80
C PRO A 173 -8.70 13.33 9.25
N VAL A 174 -8.81 13.96 10.41
CA VAL A 174 -10.06 14.56 10.88
C VAL A 174 -10.44 15.75 10.01
N GLU A 175 -9.50 16.64 9.73
CA GLU A 175 -9.72 17.89 9.00
C GLU A 175 -9.97 17.68 7.50
N VAL A 176 -9.48 16.60 6.91
CA VAL A 176 -9.79 16.24 5.51
C VAL A 176 -11.06 15.41 5.39
N GLY A 177 -11.70 15.06 6.51
CA GLY A 177 -13.00 14.39 6.53
C GLY A 177 -12.93 12.87 6.35
N CYS A 178 -11.84 12.22 6.79
CA CYS A 178 -11.83 10.77 6.92
C CYS A 178 -12.97 10.27 7.80
N SER A 179 -13.45 9.06 7.54
CA SER A 179 -14.51 8.46 8.35
C SER A 179 -14.13 8.35 9.83
N LYS A 180 -15.12 8.34 10.72
CA LYS A 180 -14.87 8.17 12.16
C LYS A 180 -14.25 6.82 12.47
N GLU A 181 -14.65 5.82 11.74
CA GLU A 181 -14.17 4.43 11.84
C GLU A 181 -12.68 4.37 11.50
N PHE A 182 -12.27 5.00 10.39
CA PHE A 182 -10.88 5.09 9.97
C PHE A 182 -10.05 5.96 10.93
N SER A 183 -10.47 7.19 11.15
CA SER A 183 -9.77 8.13 12.05
C SER A 183 -9.60 7.56 13.45
N GLY A 184 -10.59 6.80 13.95
CA GLY A 184 -10.60 6.24 15.29
C GLY A 184 -9.45 5.27 15.58
N TRP A 185 -9.00 4.48 14.60
CA TRP A 185 -7.84 3.62 14.79
C TRP A 185 -6.56 4.23 14.20
N LEU A 186 -6.65 5.03 13.13
CA LEU A 186 -5.48 5.66 12.51
C LEU A 186 -4.75 6.59 13.48
N THR A 187 -5.50 7.32 14.31
CA THR A 187 -4.98 8.26 15.32
C THR A 187 -4.70 7.59 16.69
N ASP A 188 -4.80 6.26 16.75
CA ASP A 188 -4.46 5.47 17.93
C ASP A 188 -3.15 4.72 17.72
N SER A 189 -2.09 5.16 18.43
CA SER A 189 -0.77 4.54 18.33
C SER A 189 -0.72 3.06 18.74
N VAL A 190 -1.70 2.57 19.51
CA VAL A 190 -1.82 1.14 19.87
C VAL A 190 -2.34 0.31 18.71
N LYS A 191 -3.18 0.88 17.85
CA LYS A 191 -3.78 0.19 16.70
C LYS A 191 -2.98 0.40 15.42
N ASN A 192 -2.52 1.63 15.18
CA ASN A 192 -1.78 2.00 13.96
C ASN A 192 -0.25 1.92 14.13
N GLY A 193 0.25 2.00 15.37
CA GLY A 193 1.68 2.00 15.66
C GLY A 193 2.33 3.38 15.67
N GLY A 194 1.60 4.43 15.37
CA GLY A 194 2.03 5.84 15.33
C GLY A 194 0.97 6.68 14.65
N GLY A 195 1.30 7.93 14.36
CA GLY A 195 0.47 8.85 13.60
C GLY A 195 1.01 9.08 12.19
N ALA A 196 1.39 10.33 11.88
CA ALA A 196 1.96 10.70 10.59
C ALA A 196 3.22 9.91 10.24
N LEU A 197 4.03 9.53 11.25
CA LEU A 197 5.20 8.68 11.07
C LEU A 197 4.85 7.37 10.36
N ILE A 198 3.76 6.73 10.75
CA ILE A 198 3.32 5.46 10.13
C ILE A 198 2.51 5.72 8.88
N ASP A 199 1.53 6.63 8.93
CA ASP A 199 0.57 6.86 7.86
C ASP A 199 1.26 7.31 6.56
N PHE A 200 2.07 8.36 6.62
CA PHE A 200 2.82 8.87 5.47
C PHE A 200 4.27 8.39 5.41
N GLY A 201 4.88 8.11 6.56
CA GLY A 201 6.25 7.58 6.59
C GLY A 201 6.39 6.25 5.85
N CYS A 202 5.36 5.41 5.83
CA CYS A 202 5.39 4.15 5.09
C CYS A 202 5.51 4.34 3.57
N TYR A 203 4.93 5.40 2.99
CA TYR A 203 5.09 5.70 1.57
C TYR A 203 6.54 6.04 1.21
N GLY A 204 7.19 6.88 2.03
CA GLY A 204 8.60 7.21 1.82
C GLY A 204 9.49 6.00 1.96
N ALA A 205 9.29 5.18 3.00
CA ALA A 205 10.03 3.94 3.19
C ALA A 205 9.83 2.97 2.01
N ALA A 206 8.60 2.86 1.45
CA ALA A 206 8.30 1.99 0.31
C ALA A 206 8.99 2.46 -0.98
N VAL A 207 8.85 3.74 -1.33
CA VAL A 207 9.47 4.32 -2.53
C VAL A 207 11.00 4.22 -2.46
N MET A 208 11.61 4.57 -1.32
CA MET A 208 13.06 4.47 -1.14
C MET A 208 13.55 3.03 -1.18
N THR A 209 12.80 2.09 -0.60
CA THR A 209 13.11 0.66 -0.70
C THR A 209 13.07 0.19 -2.16
N ALA A 210 12.12 0.68 -2.96
CA ALA A 210 12.06 0.38 -4.39
C ALA A 210 13.22 0.97 -5.16
N LEU A 211 13.55 2.24 -4.95
CA LEU A 211 14.68 2.94 -5.57
C LEU A 211 16.03 2.31 -5.23
N MET A 212 16.16 1.76 -4.03
CA MET A 212 17.37 1.05 -3.56
C MET A 212 17.33 -0.45 -3.86
N ASP A 213 16.41 -0.89 -4.72
CA ASP A 213 16.24 -2.27 -5.17
C ASP A 213 16.09 -3.30 -4.02
N GLY A 214 15.34 -2.93 -2.98
CA GLY A 214 15.08 -3.79 -1.81
C GLY A 214 16.24 -3.90 -0.82
N LYS A 215 17.33 -3.17 -1.03
CA LYS A 215 18.48 -3.17 -0.11
C LYS A 215 18.06 -2.59 1.25
N ALA A 216 18.41 -3.29 2.31
CA ALA A 216 18.19 -2.79 3.67
C ALA A 216 19.09 -1.57 3.93
N PRO A 217 18.56 -0.52 4.59
CA PRO A 217 19.39 0.61 4.99
C PRO A 217 20.37 0.23 6.13
N LEU A 218 21.37 1.07 6.36
CA LEU A 218 22.32 0.93 7.45
C LEU A 218 21.72 1.36 8.78
N SER A 219 20.96 2.45 8.77
CA SER A 219 20.38 3.04 9.97
C SER A 219 19.20 3.95 9.65
N VAL A 220 18.40 4.24 10.69
CA VAL A 220 17.28 5.19 10.64
C VAL A 220 17.38 6.14 11.82
N TYR A 221 17.15 7.43 11.56
CA TYR A 221 16.88 8.46 12.56
C TYR A 221 15.50 9.06 12.29
N ALA A 222 14.73 9.28 13.34
CA ALA A 222 13.44 9.92 13.20
C ALA A 222 13.16 10.87 14.37
N GLU A 223 12.43 11.95 14.05
CA GLU A 223 11.87 12.88 15.01
C GLU A 223 10.38 13.00 14.75
N THR A 224 9.58 13.06 15.82
CA THR A 224 8.13 13.25 15.74
C THR A 224 7.71 14.43 16.59
N LYS A 225 6.62 15.09 16.22
CA LYS A 225 6.01 16.17 16.98
C LYS A 225 4.50 15.98 17.12
N HIS A 226 3.96 16.61 18.16
CA HIS A 226 2.54 16.76 18.41
C HIS A 226 2.18 18.24 18.31
N VAL A 227 1.90 18.71 17.12
CA VAL A 227 1.51 20.12 16.86
C VAL A 227 0.05 20.35 17.20
N LYS A 228 -0.78 19.34 17.03
CA LYS A 228 -2.23 19.34 17.30
C LYS A 228 -2.65 18.35 18.40
N PRO A 229 -2.09 18.40 19.61
CA PRO A 229 -2.35 17.41 20.66
C PRO A 229 -3.81 17.35 21.14
N LYS A 230 -4.60 18.40 20.91
CA LYS A 230 -6.03 18.41 21.21
C LYS A 230 -6.85 17.58 20.22
N ILE A 231 -6.38 17.45 18.97
CA ILE A 231 -7.04 16.66 17.92
C ILE A 231 -6.48 15.23 17.92
N TYR A 232 -5.16 15.08 18.02
CA TYR A 232 -4.44 13.82 17.98
C TYR A 232 -3.69 13.53 19.29
N PRO A 233 -4.41 13.24 20.42
CA PRO A 233 -3.76 13.12 21.73
C PRO A 233 -2.87 11.88 21.88
N ARG A 234 -3.02 10.88 21.03
CA ARG A 234 -2.33 9.58 21.14
C ARG A 234 -1.44 9.24 19.94
N ALA A 235 -1.25 10.17 19.02
CA ALA A 235 -0.44 9.93 17.82
C ALA A 235 0.33 11.21 17.45
N ASP A 236 1.52 11.04 16.89
CA ASP A 236 2.27 12.11 16.27
C ASP A 236 1.53 12.64 15.04
N ASP A 237 1.64 13.95 14.79
CA ASP A 237 1.04 14.58 13.62
C ASP A 237 2.07 15.17 12.64
N VAL A 238 3.35 15.16 13.02
CA VAL A 238 4.48 15.50 12.15
C VAL A 238 5.63 14.56 12.42
N ALA A 239 6.27 14.06 11.36
CA ALA A 239 7.46 13.24 11.47
C ALA A 239 8.46 13.54 10.36
N THR A 240 9.74 13.52 10.70
CA THR A 240 10.86 13.49 9.75
C THR A 240 11.64 12.21 9.97
N ILE A 241 11.85 11.42 8.92
CA ILE A 241 12.58 10.16 8.95
C ILE A 241 13.78 10.27 8.02
N VAL A 242 14.98 10.07 8.55
CA VAL A 242 16.23 10.01 7.78
C VAL A 242 16.68 8.55 7.70
N ILE A 243 16.82 8.04 6.49
CA ILE A 243 17.17 6.65 6.19
C ILE A 243 18.54 6.64 5.52
N GLU A 244 19.52 6.00 6.13
CA GLU A 244 20.89 5.94 5.62
C GLU A 244 21.14 4.63 4.89
N TYR A 245 21.53 4.73 3.64
CA TYR A 245 21.96 3.61 2.80
C TYR A 245 23.46 3.71 2.48
N PRO A 246 24.11 2.62 2.06
CA PRO A 246 25.47 2.72 1.52
C PRO A 246 25.50 3.68 0.31
N GLY A 247 26.11 4.86 0.50
CA GLY A 247 26.28 5.87 -0.54
C GLY A 247 25.05 6.73 -0.85
N ALA A 248 23.93 6.57 -0.13
CA ALA A 248 22.72 7.37 -0.34
C ALA A 248 22.01 7.70 0.98
N THR A 249 21.25 8.79 0.97
CA THR A 249 20.39 9.19 2.10
C THR A 249 18.96 9.41 1.61
N GLY A 250 17.99 8.77 2.28
CA GLY A 250 16.57 9.04 2.12
C GLY A 250 16.05 9.96 3.23
N ILE A 251 15.17 10.90 2.88
CA ILE A 251 14.46 11.75 3.83
C ILE A 251 12.96 11.63 3.54
N THR A 252 12.18 11.26 4.55
CA THR A 252 10.73 11.28 4.48
C THR A 252 10.20 12.35 5.41
N GLU A 253 9.42 13.27 4.87
CA GLU A 253 8.67 14.28 5.61
C GLU A 253 7.19 13.88 5.57
N ALA A 254 6.65 13.55 6.75
CA ALA A 254 5.29 13.07 6.94
C ALA A 254 4.51 14.06 7.82
N SER A 255 3.31 14.48 7.39
CA SER A 255 2.59 15.50 8.15
C SER A 255 1.06 15.39 8.05
N TRP A 256 0.40 15.61 9.18
CA TRP A 256 -1.02 15.91 9.32
C TRP A 256 -1.27 17.40 9.61
N ASP A 257 -0.25 18.24 9.41
CA ASP A 257 -0.31 19.69 9.72
C ASP A 257 0.10 20.57 8.53
N TRP A 258 -0.08 20.09 7.30
CA TRP A 258 0.17 20.91 6.11
C TRP A 258 -1.11 21.58 5.61
N PRO A 259 -1.02 22.79 5.02
CA PRO A 259 -2.21 23.55 4.60
C PRO A 259 -2.95 22.92 3.41
N TYR A 260 -2.32 22.03 2.65
CA TYR A 260 -2.86 21.30 1.51
C TYR A 260 -2.21 19.93 1.37
N THR A 261 -2.80 19.07 0.57
CA THR A 261 -2.25 17.73 0.33
C THR A 261 -1.02 17.78 -0.55
N ILE A 262 0.05 17.16 -0.07
CA ILE A 262 1.31 16.99 -0.80
C ILE A 262 1.61 15.50 -0.88
N MET A 263 2.06 15.06 -2.05
CA MET A 263 2.63 13.75 -2.28
C MET A 263 3.62 13.89 -3.42
N ASP A 264 4.89 14.01 -3.09
CA ASP A 264 5.95 14.16 -4.07
C ASP A 264 7.22 13.38 -3.70
N VAL A 265 8.02 13.08 -4.72
CA VAL A 265 9.29 12.36 -4.61
C VAL A 265 10.34 13.07 -5.44
N GLU A 266 11.47 13.39 -4.81
CA GLU A 266 12.66 13.90 -5.48
C GLU A 266 13.79 12.87 -5.42
N LEU A 267 14.44 12.66 -6.55
CA LEU A 267 15.57 11.76 -6.72
C LEU A 267 16.78 12.53 -7.26
N TYR A 268 17.86 12.53 -6.49
CA TYR A 268 19.13 13.17 -6.84
C TYR A 268 20.19 12.10 -7.07
N GLY A 269 20.62 11.99 -8.31
CA GLY A 269 21.71 11.11 -8.71
C GLY A 269 22.90 11.87 -9.27
N LYS A 270 23.99 11.15 -9.55
CA LYS A 270 25.23 11.76 -10.08
C LYS A 270 25.05 12.34 -11.49
N GLU A 271 24.13 11.79 -12.27
CA GLU A 271 23.93 12.11 -13.68
C GLU A 271 22.66 12.91 -13.93
N GLY A 272 21.75 12.98 -12.94
CA GLY A 272 20.49 13.65 -13.13
C GLY A 272 19.65 13.81 -11.87
N TYR A 273 18.52 14.47 -12.05
CA TYR A 273 17.49 14.71 -11.06
C TYR A 273 16.13 14.35 -11.63
N LEU A 274 15.29 13.72 -10.84
CA LEU A 274 13.89 13.46 -11.15
C LEU A 274 13.02 13.97 -10.00
N HIS A 275 11.87 14.56 -10.34
CA HIS A 275 10.87 14.99 -9.38
C HIS A 275 9.49 14.60 -9.89
N ALA A 276 8.79 13.79 -9.13
CA ALA A 276 7.41 13.39 -9.38
C ALA A 276 6.49 14.00 -8.33
N SER A 277 5.41 14.64 -8.76
CA SER A 277 4.31 15.09 -7.90
C SER A 277 2.98 14.53 -8.37
N GLN A 278 2.03 14.32 -7.45
CA GLN A 278 0.77 13.67 -7.79
C GLN A 278 -0.45 14.57 -7.61
N PHE A 279 -0.56 15.32 -6.51
CA PHE A 279 -1.74 16.13 -6.26
C PHE A 279 -1.64 17.50 -6.98
N ASN A 280 -2.80 18.00 -7.41
CA ASN A 280 -3.07 19.14 -8.29
C ASN A 280 -2.97 18.77 -9.78
N THR A 281 -1.81 18.46 -10.30
CA THR A 281 -1.60 17.94 -11.66
C THR A 281 -0.43 16.98 -11.59
N PRO A 282 -0.60 15.70 -11.96
CA PRO A 282 0.49 14.76 -11.99
C PRO A 282 1.61 15.29 -12.89
N GLN A 283 2.81 15.41 -12.34
CA GLN A 283 3.97 15.96 -13.04
C GLN A 283 5.19 15.08 -12.78
N LEU A 284 5.99 14.91 -13.81
CA LEU A 284 7.34 14.42 -13.71
C LEU A 284 8.27 15.44 -14.34
N GLN A 285 9.32 15.76 -13.64
CA GLN A 285 10.38 16.65 -14.11
C GLN A 285 11.72 15.93 -14.04
N SER A 286 12.55 16.14 -15.03
CA SER A 286 13.93 15.65 -15.02
C SER A 286 14.91 16.78 -15.28
N LYS A 287 16.11 16.68 -14.73
CA LYS A 287 17.24 17.52 -15.05
C LYS A 287 18.41 16.66 -15.48
N LYS A 288 18.76 16.81 -16.75
CA LYS A 288 19.99 16.33 -17.34
C LYS A 288 20.57 17.49 -18.13
N ASP A 289 21.84 17.74 -18.02
CA ASP A 289 22.51 18.82 -18.79
C ASP A 289 22.01 20.27 -18.53
N GLY A 290 21.67 20.61 -17.28
CA GLY A 290 21.52 22.00 -16.84
C GLY A 290 20.11 22.52 -16.66
N GLU A 291 19.09 22.08 -17.40
CA GLU A 291 17.72 22.58 -17.29
C GLU A 291 16.74 21.53 -16.74
N ILE A 292 15.81 21.96 -15.88
CA ILE A 292 14.68 21.14 -15.46
C ILE A 292 13.61 21.19 -16.56
N LYS A 293 13.25 20.03 -17.08
CA LYS A 293 12.23 19.90 -18.15
C LYS A 293 11.10 18.98 -17.70
N PRO A 294 9.85 19.26 -18.11
CA PRO A 294 8.77 18.32 -17.93
C PRO A 294 9.03 17.06 -18.77
N VAL A 295 8.58 15.92 -18.23
CA VAL A 295 8.66 14.61 -18.88
C VAL A 295 7.25 14.12 -19.10
N GLU A 296 7.00 13.54 -20.27
CA GLU A 296 5.72 12.91 -20.58
C GLU A 296 5.50 11.68 -19.66
N ILE A 297 4.30 11.60 -19.10
CA ILE A 297 3.89 10.51 -18.24
C ILE A 297 3.08 9.52 -19.06
N SER A 298 3.57 8.31 -19.19
CA SER A 298 2.86 7.23 -19.88
C SER A 298 1.63 6.76 -19.08
N THR A 299 0.60 6.29 -19.80
CA THR A 299 -0.55 5.65 -19.16
C THR A 299 -0.07 4.37 -18.44
N PRO A 300 -0.39 4.19 -17.15
CA PRO A 300 -0.05 2.98 -16.44
C PRO A 300 -0.71 1.74 -17.07
N GLN A 301 -0.03 0.60 -17.01
CA GLN A 301 -0.56 -0.70 -17.46
C GLN A 301 -1.78 -1.11 -16.63
N TYR A 302 -1.72 -0.87 -15.32
CA TYR A 302 -2.82 -1.11 -14.38
C TYR A 302 -3.15 0.19 -13.66
N LYS A 303 -4.44 0.47 -13.51
CA LYS A 303 -4.94 1.71 -12.88
C LYS A 303 -4.99 1.62 -11.37
N ASP A 304 -5.08 0.39 -10.85
CA ASP A 304 -5.27 0.13 -9.42
C ASP A 304 -4.95 -1.33 -9.04
N GLU A 305 -5.05 -1.62 -7.75
CA GLU A 305 -4.80 -2.94 -7.18
C GLU A 305 -5.72 -4.03 -7.72
N VAL A 306 -6.96 -3.70 -8.04
CA VAL A 306 -7.93 -4.70 -8.53
C VAL A 306 -7.57 -5.16 -9.93
N GLU A 307 -7.25 -4.23 -10.85
CA GLU A 307 -6.79 -4.59 -12.19
C GLU A 307 -5.53 -5.43 -12.15
N TYR A 308 -4.54 -5.03 -11.33
CA TYR A 308 -3.29 -5.77 -11.19
C TYR A 308 -3.49 -7.16 -10.59
N LEU A 309 -4.21 -7.26 -9.46
CA LEU A 309 -4.40 -8.54 -8.78
C LEU A 309 -5.27 -9.50 -9.60
N THR A 310 -6.24 -8.98 -10.36
CA THR A 310 -7.00 -9.79 -11.32
C THR A 310 -6.07 -10.37 -12.39
N ALA A 311 -5.24 -9.54 -12.99
CA ALA A 311 -4.28 -9.99 -13.99
C ALA A 311 -3.31 -11.06 -13.44
N VAL A 312 -2.79 -10.87 -12.23
CA VAL A 312 -1.85 -11.81 -11.60
C VAL A 312 -2.51 -13.12 -11.16
N LEU A 313 -3.71 -13.06 -10.59
CA LEU A 313 -4.35 -14.21 -9.95
C LEU A 313 -5.27 -15.00 -10.91
N LYS A 314 -5.82 -14.36 -11.94
CA LYS A 314 -6.75 -14.98 -12.90
C LYS A 314 -6.15 -15.14 -14.29
N ASP A 315 -5.41 -14.14 -14.77
CA ASP A 315 -4.95 -14.11 -16.17
C ASP A 315 -3.50 -14.60 -16.33
N GLY A 316 -2.82 -14.97 -15.24
CA GLY A 316 -1.46 -15.48 -15.25
C GLY A 316 -0.39 -14.43 -15.59
N ALA A 317 -0.71 -13.14 -15.39
CA ALA A 317 0.28 -12.08 -15.54
C ALA A 317 1.42 -12.23 -14.53
N PRO A 318 2.64 -11.78 -14.87
CA PRO A 318 3.76 -11.79 -13.94
C PRO A 318 3.47 -10.95 -12.68
N ASP A 319 3.85 -11.48 -11.50
CA ASP A 319 3.83 -10.75 -10.24
C ASP A 319 5.13 -9.96 -10.11
N ASP A 320 5.21 -8.85 -10.83
CA ASP A 320 6.44 -8.06 -11.00
C ASP A 320 6.39 -6.67 -10.34
N ASN A 321 5.23 -6.30 -9.75
CA ASN A 321 5.14 -5.05 -9.01
C ASN A 321 5.88 -5.15 -7.67
N LYS A 322 7.15 -4.78 -7.73
CA LYS A 322 8.06 -4.89 -6.60
C LYS A 322 7.64 -4.08 -5.37
N LEU A 323 6.82 -3.04 -5.51
CA LEU A 323 6.31 -2.25 -4.36
C LEU A 323 5.30 -3.03 -3.52
N LEU A 324 4.54 -3.95 -4.14
CA LEU A 324 3.56 -4.76 -3.43
C LEU A 324 4.18 -6.02 -2.81
N SER A 325 5.41 -6.38 -3.18
CA SER A 325 6.04 -7.64 -2.77
C SER A 325 6.28 -7.73 -1.26
N LEU A 326 6.13 -8.93 -0.72
CA LEU A 326 6.37 -9.24 0.69
C LEU A 326 7.79 -8.86 1.11
N GLU A 327 8.82 -9.22 0.33
CA GLU A 327 10.23 -9.00 0.65
C GLU A 327 10.54 -7.51 0.83
N ARG A 328 10.04 -6.65 -0.05
CA ARG A 328 10.25 -5.21 0.08
C ARG A 328 9.49 -4.62 1.25
N ASN A 329 8.28 -5.12 1.50
CA ASN A 329 7.49 -4.66 2.63
C ASN A 329 8.05 -5.10 3.99
N LEU A 330 8.81 -6.18 4.06
CA LEU A 330 9.61 -6.49 5.26
C LEU A 330 10.65 -5.41 5.55
N VAL A 331 11.33 -4.90 4.52
CA VAL A 331 12.28 -3.77 4.68
C VAL A 331 11.55 -2.51 5.13
N VAL A 332 10.38 -2.21 4.52
CA VAL A 332 9.56 -1.06 4.91
C VAL A 332 9.16 -1.12 6.38
N VAL A 333 8.59 -2.24 6.84
CA VAL A 333 8.17 -2.37 8.25
C VAL A 333 9.37 -2.28 9.18
N ARG A 334 10.53 -2.82 8.80
CA ARG A 334 11.76 -2.70 9.58
C ARG A 334 12.24 -1.25 9.70
N ILE A 335 12.12 -0.46 8.64
CA ILE A 335 12.40 0.99 8.66
C ILE A 335 11.45 1.69 9.62
N LEU A 336 10.16 1.40 9.56
CA LEU A 336 9.15 2.02 10.42
C LEU A 336 9.36 1.66 11.91
N ASP A 337 9.70 0.42 12.23
CA ASP A 337 10.05 0.01 13.60
C ASP A 337 11.29 0.75 14.12
N ALA A 338 12.33 0.86 13.28
CA ALA A 338 13.52 1.62 13.62
C ALA A 338 13.22 3.12 13.80
N ALA A 339 12.33 3.70 12.96
CA ALA A 339 11.90 5.09 13.05
C ALA A 339 11.15 5.35 14.37
N ARG A 340 10.18 4.50 14.73
CA ARG A 340 9.46 4.60 16.02
C ARG A 340 10.43 4.53 17.21
N LYS A 341 11.36 3.58 17.16
CA LYS A 341 12.37 3.42 18.20
C LYS A 341 13.29 4.64 18.27
N SER A 342 13.71 5.18 17.12
CA SER A 342 14.54 6.37 17.02
C SER A 342 13.85 7.59 17.62
N ALA A 343 12.60 7.85 17.24
CA ALA A 343 11.82 8.96 17.77
C ALA A 343 11.64 8.88 19.30
N LYS A 344 11.44 7.67 19.83
CA LYS A 344 11.32 7.42 21.27
C LYS A 344 12.64 7.62 22.03
N GLU A 345 13.77 7.18 21.46
CA GLU A 345 15.07 7.17 22.11
C GLU A 345 15.91 8.42 21.80
N GLY A 346 15.50 9.27 20.85
CA GLY A 346 16.24 10.47 20.44
C GLY A 346 17.60 10.18 19.80
N ARG A 347 17.79 9.00 19.20
CA ARG A 347 19.07 8.59 18.59
C ARG A 347 18.89 7.77 17.32
N LYS A 348 19.94 7.69 16.52
CA LYS A 348 20.05 6.82 15.35
C LYS A 348 19.93 5.34 15.75
N ILE A 349 19.11 4.57 15.03
CA ILE A 349 18.95 3.13 15.21
C ILE A 349 19.59 2.40 14.03
N GLY A 350 20.57 1.55 14.33
CA GLY A 350 21.18 0.67 13.33
C GLY A 350 20.21 -0.44 12.90
N ILE A 351 20.15 -0.70 11.60
CA ILE A 351 19.43 -1.85 11.05
C ILE A 351 20.44 -2.97 10.88
N GLN A 352 20.56 -3.83 11.89
CA GLN A 352 21.42 -5.01 11.80
C GLN A 352 20.77 -6.05 10.87
N LYS A 353 21.56 -6.64 9.99
CA LYS A 353 21.20 -7.88 9.33
C LYS A 353 21.13 -8.97 10.41
N LYS A 354 19.97 -9.66 10.56
CA LYS A 354 19.92 -10.89 11.34
C LYS A 354 20.63 -11.96 10.51
N GLY A 355 21.85 -12.34 10.88
CA GLY A 355 22.56 -13.49 10.33
C GLY A 355 23.63 -13.16 9.27
N ASP A 356 24.48 -12.14 9.51
CA ASP A 356 25.87 -12.11 9.03
C ASP A 356 26.77 -12.61 10.14
#